data_2971dba330fd88ea3994964eb17c416c
#
_entry.id   2971dba330fd88ea3994964eb17c416c
#
_cell.length_a   1.000
_cell.length_b   1.000
_cell.length_c   1.000
_cell.angle_alpha   90.00
_cell.angle_beta   90.00
_cell.angle_gamma   90.00
#
_symmetry.space_group_name_H-M   'P 1'
#
loop_
_entity.id
_entity.type
_entity.pdbx_description
1 polymer ?
#
loop_
_entity_poly.entity_id
_entity_poly.type
_entity_poly.pdbx_seq_one_letter_code
_entity_poly.pdbx_strand_id
1 'polypeptide(L)'
;KQGRIAQGPGGGLCQLGNLLFWIAGHSPLTISERWRHGFDVFPDVDRSIPFGAGATLAYNYVDLQLTNHTAYCFRIHLWLDETHLHGELFCDTDYSSTYILEERHHQIKQQIWGGYSRHNQIFQIRQELDGSSSDKLLVENHALMMYEPLLTAA
;
A
#
# COMPACT_ATOMS: atom_id res chain seq x y z
N LYS A 1 -12.85 -3.37 21.63
CA LYS A 1 -14.20 -3.46 22.26
C LYS A 1 -14.29 -2.33 23.29
N GLN A 2 -15.38 -1.55 23.28
CA GLN A 2 -15.62 -0.43 24.23
C GLN A 2 -14.49 0.62 24.29
N GLY A 3 -13.92 1.01 23.12
CA GLY A 3 -12.84 1.99 23.03
C GLY A 3 -11.46 1.50 23.51
N ARG A 4 -11.31 0.21 23.83
CA ARG A 4 -10.02 -0.38 24.21
C ARG A 4 -9.49 -1.31 23.13
N ILE A 5 -8.18 -1.28 22.92
CA ILE A 5 -7.50 -2.25 22.06
C ILE A 5 -7.60 -3.62 22.73
N ALA A 6 -8.10 -4.61 21.99
CA ALA A 6 -8.19 -5.99 22.45
C ALA A 6 -7.53 -6.92 21.41
N GLN A 7 -6.85 -7.94 21.89
CA GLN A 7 -6.34 -9.00 21.03
C GLN A 7 -7.50 -9.89 20.57
N GLY A 8 -7.43 -10.34 19.34
CA GLY A 8 -8.43 -11.23 18.77
C GLY A 8 -8.00 -11.79 17.41
N PRO A 9 -8.66 -12.86 16.94
CA PRO A 9 -8.43 -13.39 15.59
C PRO A 9 -8.71 -12.30 14.54
N GLY A 10 -7.81 -12.17 13.54
CA GLY A 10 -7.89 -11.14 12.49
C GLY A 10 -7.23 -9.80 12.86
N GLY A 11 -6.65 -9.65 14.04
CA GLY A 11 -5.74 -8.55 14.36
C GLY A 11 -4.51 -8.61 13.43
N GLY A 12 -4.11 -7.46 12.87
CA GLY A 12 -2.95 -7.39 11.97
C GLY A 12 -3.21 -7.71 10.49
N LEU A 13 -4.42 -8.09 10.08
CA LEU A 13 -4.73 -8.38 8.67
C LEU A 13 -4.47 -7.19 7.75
N CYS A 14 -4.77 -5.96 8.16
CA CYS A 14 -4.45 -4.78 7.35
C CYS A 14 -2.93 -4.57 7.21
N GLN A 15 -2.14 -4.92 8.21
CA GLN A 15 -0.68 -4.89 8.13
C GLN A 15 -0.18 -5.91 7.10
N LEU A 16 -0.74 -7.13 7.10
CA LEU A 16 -0.47 -8.13 6.07
C LEU A 16 -0.88 -7.63 4.68
N GLY A 17 -2.07 -7.05 4.54
CA GLY A 17 -2.53 -6.47 3.28
C GLY A 17 -1.61 -5.36 2.77
N ASN A 18 -1.10 -4.51 3.66
CA ASN A 18 -0.13 -3.46 3.30
C ASN A 18 1.18 -4.05 2.80
N LEU A 19 1.72 -5.07 3.48
CA LEU A 19 2.95 -5.76 3.06
C LEU A 19 2.78 -6.44 1.71
N LEU A 20 1.70 -7.17 1.49
CA LEU A 20 1.42 -7.85 0.23
C LEU A 20 1.21 -6.87 -0.92
N PHE A 21 0.51 -5.75 -0.68
CA PHE A 21 0.38 -4.67 -1.65
C PHE A 21 1.75 -4.10 -2.03
N TRP A 22 2.61 -3.85 -1.03
CA TRP A 22 3.94 -3.29 -1.24
C TRP A 22 4.83 -4.24 -2.06
N ILE A 23 4.83 -5.53 -1.72
CA ILE A 23 5.53 -6.58 -2.46
C ILE A 23 5.04 -6.65 -3.92
N ALA A 24 3.71 -6.68 -4.12
CA ALA A 24 3.13 -6.72 -5.46
C ALA A 24 3.48 -5.46 -6.28
N GLY A 25 3.46 -4.28 -5.65
CA GLY A 25 3.84 -3.03 -6.28
C GLY A 25 5.31 -2.98 -6.74
N HIS A 26 6.20 -3.72 -6.09
CA HIS A 26 7.61 -3.86 -6.47
C HIS A 26 7.87 -5.11 -7.33
N SER A 27 6.88 -5.58 -8.05
CA SER A 27 6.95 -6.81 -8.85
C SER A 27 6.11 -6.69 -10.13
N PRO A 28 6.22 -7.65 -11.07
CA PRO A 28 5.35 -7.71 -12.24
C PRO A 28 3.94 -8.22 -11.94
N LEU A 29 3.63 -8.57 -10.69
CA LEU A 29 2.30 -9.01 -10.30
C LEU A 29 1.28 -7.86 -10.43
N THR A 30 0.11 -8.17 -10.95
CA THR A 30 -0.98 -7.22 -11.08
C THR A 30 -1.87 -7.28 -9.86
N ILE A 31 -2.13 -6.12 -9.23
CA ILE A 31 -3.16 -5.99 -8.20
C ILE A 31 -4.50 -5.90 -8.91
N SER A 32 -5.27 -6.99 -8.91
CA SER A 32 -6.54 -7.12 -9.64
C SER A 32 -7.75 -6.70 -8.80
N GLU A 33 -7.65 -6.82 -7.48
CA GLU A 33 -8.66 -6.31 -6.55
C GLU A 33 -7.98 -5.76 -5.30
N ARG A 34 -8.45 -4.60 -4.87
CA ARG A 34 -7.94 -3.91 -3.69
C ARG A 34 -9.03 -3.06 -3.05
N TRP A 35 -9.16 -3.18 -1.76
CA TRP A 35 -10.03 -2.32 -0.94
C TRP A 35 -9.23 -1.44 -0.02
N ARG A 36 -9.77 -0.28 0.31
CA ARG A 36 -9.19 0.65 1.26
C ARG A 36 -10.27 1.42 2.00
N HIS A 37 -9.99 1.76 3.27
CA HIS A 37 -10.83 2.67 4.05
C HIS A 37 -10.84 4.07 3.41
N GLY A 38 -12.01 4.70 3.38
CA GLY A 38 -12.17 6.10 2.95
C GLY A 38 -11.71 7.12 3.98
N PHE A 39 -11.10 6.68 5.07
CA PHE A 39 -10.64 7.53 6.17
C PHE A 39 -9.14 7.36 6.40
N ASP A 40 -8.46 8.50 6.66
CA ASP A 40 -7.10 8.55 7.14
C ASP A 40 -7.14 8.81 8.65
N VAL A 41 -6.84 7.78 9.44
CA VAL A 41 -7.00 7.81 10.92
C VAL A 41 -5.70 8.00 11.67
N PHE A 42 -4.55 7.93 10.99
CA PHE A 42 -3.23 8.02 11.61
C PHE A 42 -2.43 9.19 11.05
N PRO A 43 -1.99 10.13 11.91
CA PRO A 43 -1.07 11.18 11.49
C PRO A 43 0.22 10.63 10.90
N ASP A 44 0.82 11.39 9.97
CA ASP A 44 2.11 11.08 9.38
C ASP A 44 3.24 11.41 10.37
N VAL A 45 3.50 10.50 11.28
CA VAL A 45 4.70 10.54 12.11
C VAL A 45 5.65 9.48 11.55
N ASP A 46 6.77 9.93 11.00
CA ASP A 46 7.85 9.07 10.43
C ASP A 46 7.39 8.04 9.39
N ARG A 47 6.44 8.42 8.54
CA ARG A 47 5.91 7.55 7.51
C ARG A 47 6.93 7.38 6.37
N SER A 48 7.51 6.18 6.23
CA SER A 48 8.41 5.81 5.13
C SER A 48 7.68 5.32 3.87
N ILE A 49 6.45 4.84 4.01
CA ILE A 49 5.62 4.32 2.92
C ILE A 49 4.57 5.38 2.53
N PRO A 50 4.38 5.66 1.23
CA PRO A 50 3.41 6.64 0.78
C PRO A 50 2.00 6.38 1.32
N PHE A 51 1.27 7.48 1.57
CA PHE A 51 -0.14 7.38 1.97
C PHE A 51 -0.92 6.53 0.98
N GLY A 52 -1.64 5.55 1.50
CA GLY A 52 -2.47 4.69 0.67
C GLY A 52 -1.78 3.60 -0.12
N ALA A 53 -0.46 3.45 0.01
CA ALA A 53 0.26 2.29 -0.51
C ALA A 53 0.02 1.08 0.38
N GLY A 54 -1.20 0.54 0.33
CA GLY A 54 -1.61 -0.60 1.14
C GLY A 54 -3.00 -1.08 0.78
N ALA A 55 -3.47 -2.11 1.45
CA ALA A 55 -4.78 -2.72 1.27
C ALA A 55 -5.46 -3.02 2.61
N THR A 56 -6.77 -2.88 2.65
CA THR A 56 -7.60 -3.32 3.76
C THR A 56 -8.01 -4.77 3.52
N LEU A 57 -7.83 -5.60 4.55
CA LEU A 57 -8.31 -6.97 4.57
C LEU A 57 -9.31 -7.16 5.71
N ALA A 58 -10.36 -7.92 5.44
CA ALA A 58 -11.31 -8.37 6.45
C ALA A 58 -11.64 -9.84 6.21
N TYR A 59 -11.38 -10.69 7.19
CA TYR A 59 -11.59 -12.13 7.09
C TYR A 59 -13.00 -12.44 6.58
N ASN A 60 -13.09 -13.23 5.51
CA ASN A 60 -14.29 -13.62 4.77
C ASN A 60 -15.07 -12.50 4.07
N TYR A 61 -14.59 -11.26 4.05
CA TYR A 61 -15.36 -10.15 3.47
C TYR A 61 -14.60 -9.30 2.47
N VAL A 62 -13.30 -9.06 2.70
CA VAL A 62 -12.52 -8.11 1.90
C VAL A 62 -11.14 -8.69 1.63
N ASP A 63 -10.81 -8.85 0.36
CA ASP A 63 -9.58 -9.47 -0.12
C ASP A 63 -8.67 -8.48 -0.84
N LEU A 64 -7.40 -8.85 -0.94
CA LEU A 64 -6.44 -8.35 -1.91
C LEU A 64 -6.19 -9.47 -2.92
N GLN A 65 -6.44 -9.21 -4.19
CA GLN A 65 -6.22 -10.18 -5.25
C GLN A 65 -5.03 -9.79 -6.12
N LEU A 66 -4.16 -10.76 -6.36
CA LEU A 66 -2.98 -10.61 -7.19
C LEU A 66 -3.07 -11.57 -8.36
N THR A 67 -2.79 -11.08 -9.57
CA THR A 67 -2.76 -11.89 -10.79
C THR A 67 -1.37 -11.88 -11.38
N ASN A 68 -0.88 -13.07 -11.74
CA ASN A 68 0.37 -13.25 -12.47
C ASN A 68 0.05 -13.41 -13.96
N HIS A 69 0.44 -12.43 -14.77
CA HIS A 69 0.32 -12.46 -16.23
C HIS A 69 1.64 -12.81 -16.94
N THR A 70 2.68 -13.12 -16.17
CA THR A 70 3.99 -13.50 -16.71
C THR A 70 4.07 -15.03 -16.93
N ALA A 71 5.10 -15.46 -17.64
CA ALA A 71 5.43 -16.89 -17.76
C ALA A 71 6.21 -17.44 -16.57
N TYR A 72 6.58 -16.58 -15.60
CA TYR A 72 7.42 -16.92 -14.45
C TYR A 72 6.58 -17.38 -13.27
N CYS A 73 7.17 -18.19 -12.40
CA CYS A 73 6.56 -18.61 -11.14
C CYS A 73 7.08 -17.73 -10.00
N PHE A 74 6.17 -17.21 -9.18
CA PHE A 74 6.52 -16.40 -8.01
C PHE A 74 6.11 -17.12 -6.73
N ARG A 75 6.98 -17.04 -5.72
CA ARG A 75 6.71 -17.51 -4.37
C ARG A 75 6.80 -16.37 -3.39
N ILE A 76 5.72 -16.12 -2.65
CA ILE A 76 5.70 -15.20 -1.52
C ILE A 76 6.03 -15.99 -0.26
N HIS A 77 7.03 -15.55 0.48
CA HIS A 77 7.41 -16.10 1.78
C HIS A 77 7.13 -15.05 2.86
N LEU A 78 6.35 -15.42 3.88
CA LEU A 78 5.97 -14.54 4.97
C LEU A 78 6.34 -15.17 6.30
N TRP A 79 6.85 -14.38 7.23
CA TRP A 79 7.13 -14.84 8.60
C TRP A 79 7.03 -13.69 9.60
N LEU A 80 6.94 -14.05 10.87
CA LEU A 80 6.94 -13.12 11.99
C LEU A 80 8.20 -13.33 12.81
N ASP A 81 8.83 -12.24 13.23
CA ASP A 81 9.76 -12.25 14.37
C ASP A 81 9.07 -11.63 15.59
N GLU A 82 9.84 -11.30 16.63
CA GLU A 82 9.30 -10.73 17.87
C GLU A 82 8.65 -9.35 17.68
N THR A 83 9.00 -8.63 16.62
CA THR A 83 8.66 -7.20 16.44
C THR A 83 8.03 -6.89 15.09
N HIS A 84 8.29 -7.69 14.05
CA HIS A 84 7.93 -7.37 12.68
C HIS A 84 7.28 -8.53 11.93
N LEU A 85 6.41 -8.17 10.98
CA LEU A 85 5.97 -9.02 9.90
C LEU A 85 6.91 -8.82 8.71
N HIS A 86 7.48 -9.90 8.22
CA HIS A 86 8.41 -9.92 7.09
C HIS A 86 7.78 -10.58 5.87
N GLY A 87 8.27 -10.19 4.69
CA GLY A 87 7.87 -10.80 3.44
C GLY A 87 8.93 -10.67 2.37
N GLU A 88 9.06 -11.73 1.58
CA GLU A 88 9.95 -11.81 0.43
C GLU A 88 9.20 -12.36 -0.77
N LEU A 89 9.57 -11.89 -1.96
CA LEU A 89 9.10 -12.42 -3.23
C LEU A 89 10.27 -13.02 -3.98
N PHE A 90 10.14 -14.29 -4.34
CA PHE A 90 11.10 -15.02 -5.15
C PHE A 90 10.51 -15.28 -6.54
N CYS A 91 11.36 -15.20 -7.55
CA CYS A 91 11.08 -15.66 -8.90
C CYS A 91 11.88 -16.92 -9.20
N ASP A 92 11.35 -17.83 -10.01
CA ASP A 92 12.02 -19.08 -10.42
C ASP A 92 13.18 -18.85 -11.41
N THR A 93 13.31 -17.66 -11.94
CA THR A 93 14.39 -17.24 -12.86
C THR A 93 14.87 -15.84 -12.53
N ASP A 94 16.01 -15.44 -13.11
CA ASP A 94 16.50 -14.08 -13.03
C ASP A 94 15.54 -13.13 -13.76
N TYR A 95 14.86 -12.29 -13.00
CA TYR A 95 13.96 -11.28 -13.53
C TYR A 95 14.70 -9.96 -13.72
N SER A 96 14.74 -9.48 -14.96
CA SER A 96 15.64 -8.39 -15.36
C SER A 96 15.11 -6.98 -15.09
N SER A 97 13.79 -6.82 -14.91
CA SER A 97 13.21 -5.49 -14.66
C SER A 97 13.11 -5.18 -13.16
N THR A 98 13.33 -3.92 -12.81
CA THR A 98 13.12 -3.41 -11.45
C THR A 98 11.83 -2.61 -11.38
N TYR A 99 11.12 -2.69 -10.26
CA TYR A 99 9.88 -1.96 -10.02
C TYR A 99 10.04 -1.05 -8.82
N ILE A 100 9.62 0.21 -8.97
CA ILE A 100 9.68 1.24 -7.92
C ILE A 100 8.28 1.84 -7.77
N LEU A 101 7.87 2.12 -6.54
CA LEU A 101 6.65 2.86 -6.26
C LEU A 101 6.98 4.33 -5.99
N GLU A 102 6.25 5.21 -6.67
CA GLU A 102 6.40 6.66 -6.55
C GLU A 102 5.06 7.31 -6.22
N GLU A 103 5.05 8.15 -5.20
CA GLU A 103 3.91 9.00 -4.88
C GLU A 103 3.93 10.27 -5.72
N ARG A 104 2.81 10.57 -6.37
CA ARG A 104 2.60 11.83 -7.12
C ARG A 104 1.33 12.53 -6.68
N HIS A 105 1.27 13.82 -6.93
CA HIS A 105 0.07 14.66 -6.71
C HIS A 105 -0.49 14.59 -5.29
N HIS A 106 0.40 14.49 -4.29
CA HIS A 106 -0.01 14.53 -2.90
C HIS A 106 -0.57 15.91 -2.55
N GLN A 107 -1.80 15.93 -2.03
CA GLN A 107 -2.53 17.16 -1.65
C GLN A 107 -3.34 16.93 -0.38
N ILE A 108 -3.33 17.92 0.49
CA ILE A 108 -4.27 18.04 1.62
C ILE A 108 -5.17 19.22 1.32
N LYS A 109 -6.49 18.99 1.34
CA LYS A 109 -7.50 20.02 1.02
C LYS A 109 -8.41 20.25 2.22
N GLN A 110 -8.56 21.50 2.61
CA GLN A 110 -9.59 21.90 3.57
C GLN A 110 -10.97 21.79 2.91
N GLN A 111 -11.92 21.23 3.63
CA GLN A 111 -13.27 21.02 3.13
C GLN A 111 -14.20 22.14 3.59
N ILE A 112 -15.21 22.48 2.77
CA ILE A 112 -16.17 23.57 3.06
C ILE A 112 -17.03 23.31 4.30
N TRP A 113 -17.21 22.04 4.67
CA TRP A 113 -17.96 21.64 5.88
C TRP A 113 -17.06 21.49 7.12
N GLY A 114 -15.78 21.88 7.03
CA GLY A 114 -14.76 21.70 8.05
C GLY A 114 -13.98 20.39 7.86
N GLY A 115 -12.83 20.30 8.53
CA GLY A 115 -11.91 19.16 8.40
C GLY A 115 -11.12 19.17 7.09
N TYR A 116 -10.41 18.09 6.85
CA TYR A 116 -9.47 17.95 5.72
C TYR A 116 -9.66 16.63 4.98
N SER A 117 -9.31 16.64 3.70
CA SER A 117 -9.17 15.42 2.90
C SER A 117 -7.76 15.33 2.32
N ARG A 118 -7.29 14.10 2.15
CA ARG A 118 -5.98 13.78 1.60
C ARG A 118 -6.12 13.01 0.30
N HIS A 119 -5.32 13.38 -0.67
CA HIS A 119 -5.33 12.81 -2.02
C HIS A 119 -3.91 12.55 -2.47
N ASN A 120 -3.69 11.45 -3.16
CA ASN A 120 -2.45 11.19 -3.89
C ASN A 120 -2.67 10.12 -4.97
N GLN A 121 -1.64 9.93 -5.78
CA GLN A 121 -1.55 8.86 -6.77
C GLN A 121 -0.27 8.08 -6.54
N ILE A 122 -0.34 6.75 -6.61
CA ILE A 122 0.83 5.87 -6.55
C ILE A 122 1.06 5.30 -7.93
N PHE A 123 2.23 5.57 -8.47
CA PHE A 123 2.69 5.05 -9.74
C PHE A 123 3.67 3.89 -9.51
N GLN A 124 3.56 2.87 -10.34
CA GLN A 124 4.57 1.83 -10.48
C GLN A 124 5.46 2.20 -11.67
N ILE A 125 6.74 2.33 -11.43
CA ILE A 125 7.76 2.59 -12.44
C ILE A 125 8.50 1.28 -12.68
N ARG A 126 8.43 0.79 -13.92
CA ARG A 126 9.21 -0.34 -14.38
C ARG A 126 10.48 0.18 -15.07
N GLN A 127 11.62 -0.31 -14.65
CA GLN A 127 12.92 -0.01 -15.20
C GLN A 127 13.53 -1.26 -15.84
N GLU A 128 14.00 -1.14 -17.08
CA GLU A 128 14.64 -2.22 -17.82
C GLU A 128 16.16 -2.11 -17.77
N LEU A 129 16.85 -3.22 -18.06
CA LEU A 129 18.31 -3.25 -18.09
C LEU A 129 18.94 -2.30 -19.14
N ASP A 130 18.24 -1.99 -20.21
CA ASP A 130 18.68 -1.08 -21.25
C ASP A 130 18.55 0.41 -20.88
N GLY A 131 18.07 0.68 -19.65
CA GLY A 131 17.83 2.02 -19.12
C GLY A 131 16.47 2.61 -19.51
N SER A 132 15.67 1.93 -20.31
CA SER A 132 14.29 2.37 -20.59
C SER A 132 13.42 2.23 -19.35
N SER A 133 12.41 3.11 -19.24
CA SER A 133 11.46 3.06 -18.15
C SER A 133 10.05 3.33 -18.65
N SER A 134 9.08 2.75 -17.97
CA SER A 134 7.66 3.02 -18.17
C SER A 134 6.98 3.19 -16.82
N ASP A 135 5.95 4.03 -16.75
CA ASP A 135 5.16 4.22 -15.55
C ASP A 135 3.69 3.85 -15.78
N LYS A 136 3.06 3.42 -14.72
CA LYS A 136 1.66 3.04 -14.69
C LYS A 136 1.04 3.56 -13.40
N LEU A 137 -0.10 4.23 -13.51
CA LEU A 137 -0.93 4.53 -12.34
C LEU A 137 -1.40 3.22 -11.71
N LEU A 138 -0.96 2.96 -10.48
CA LEU A 138 -1.32 1.77 -9.75
C LEU A 138 -2.60 1.98 -8.94
N VAL A 139 -2.65 3.08 -8.18
CA VAL A 139 -3.83 3.45 -7.39
C VAL A 139 -3.94 4.97 -7.24
N GLU A 140 -5.17 5.44 -7.13
CA GLU A 140 -5.51 6.78 -6.70
C GLU A 140 -6.21 6.71 -5.34
N ASN A 141 -5.80 7.58 -4.42
CA ASN A 141 -6.31 7.59 -3.06
C ASN A 141 -7.00 8.91 -2.73
N HIS A 142 -8.17 8.78 -2.12
CA HIS A 142 -8.94 9.88 -1.54
C HIS A 142 -9.40 9.45 -0.16
N ALA A 143 -9.12 10.24 0.88
CA ALA A 143 -9.55 9.92 2.23
C ALA A 143 -9.89 11.18 3.02
N LEU A 144 -10.89 11.06 3.89
CA LEU A 144 -11.17 12.07 4.89
C LEU A 144 -10.18 11.89 6.05
N MET A 145 -9.50 12.97 6.43
CA MET A 145 -8.59 12.96 7.57
C MET A 145 -9.40 13.04 8.85
N MET A 146 -9.10 12.14 9.79
CA MET A 146 -9.76 12.08 11.10
C MET A 146 -8.93 12.83 12.18
N TYR A 147 -7.98 13.64 11.74
CA TYR A 147 -7.09 14.45 12.56
C TYR A 147 -6.75 15.76 11.82
N GLU A 148 -6.34 16.78 12.57
CA GLU A 148 -5.81 18.00 11.99
C GLU A 148 -4.44 17.73 11.37
N PRO A 149 -4.21 18.12 10.10
CA PRO A 149 -2.90 17.94 9.48
C PRO A 149 -1.86 18.77 10.23
N LEU A 150 -0.67 18.20 10.42
CA LEU A 150 0.49 18.95 10.88
C LEU A 150 0.93 19.85 9.71
N LEU A 151 0.32 21.03 9.63
CA LEU A 151 0.73 22.05 8.67
C LEU A 151 2.05 22.62 9.19
N THR A 152 3.13 22.45 8.43
CA THR A 152 4.34 23.24 8.66
C THR A 152 3.96 24.70 8.54
N ALA A 153 4.21 25.50 9.60
CA ALA A 153 4.04 26.93 9.54
C ALA A 153 4.82 27.47 8.33
N ALA A 154 4.12 28.21 7.48
CA ALA A 154 4.69 28.84 6.28
C ALA A 154 5.73 29.89 6.66
#